data_7ef55f63217ac2dde7b95d4cd44ddbbe
#
_entry.id   7ef55f63217ac2dde7b95d4cd44ddbbe
#
_cell.length_a   1.000
_cell.length_b   1.000
_cell.length_c   1.000
_cell.angle_alpha   90.00
_cell.angle_beta   90.00
_cell.angle_gamma   90.00
#
_symmetry.space_group_name_H-M   'P 1'
#
loop_
_entity.id
_entity.type
_entity.pdbx_description
1 polymer ?
#
loop_
_entity_poly.entity_id
_entity_poly.type
_entity_poly.pdbx_seq_one_letter_code
_entity_poly.pdbx_strand_id
1 'polypeptide(L)'
;MNNLFKFSSGVLLTLVISWLAFIVGGRNQFGDLEPTSEFLEENGSIPMGADLFPKAMPGIATQGSEEYIKLGCISCHTQQVRLTETGFDVEREWGKRPSVARDYILQENILLGNTRIGPDLANVGLRGFS
;
A
#
# COMPACT_ATOMS: atom_id res chain seq x y z
N MET A 1 43.22 23.42 3.68
CA MET A 1 42.17 22.38 3.43
C MET A 1 40.96 23.08 2.82
N ASN A 2 40.64 22.68 1.62
CA ASN A 2 39.62 23.39 0.82
C ASN A 2 38.22 23.34 1.49
N ASN A 3 37.59 24.49 1.60
CA ASN A 3 36.21 24.62 2.09
C ASN A 3 35.23 23.76 1.26
N LEU A 4 35.58 23.50 -0.02
CA LEU A 4 34.81 22.60 -0.90
C LEU A 4 34.72 21.17 -0.37
N PHE A 5 35.84 20.62 0.16
CA PHE A 5 35.82 19.27 0.73
C PHE A 5 34.89 19.17 1.94
N LYS A 6 34.96 20.15 2.85
CA LYS A 6 34.07 20.20 4.02
C LYS A 6 32.60 20.34 3.62
N PHE A 7 32.33 21.19 2.63
CA PHE A 7 30.98 21.38 2.09
C PHE A 7 30.45 20.07 1.47
N SER A 8 31.23 19.47 0.57
CA SER A 8 30.82 18.22 -0.09
C SER A 8 30.61 17.07 0.90
N SER A 9 31.49 16.96 1.91
CA SER A 9 31.32 15.97 2.97
C SER A 9 30.08 16.19 3.81
N GLY A 10 29.75 17.45 4.11
CA GLY A 10 28.52 17.82 4.82
C GLY A 10 27.27 17.44 4.03
N VAL A 11 27.24 17.78 2.75
CA VAL A 11 26.13 17.42 1.85
C VAL A 11 25.97 15.89 1.76
N LEU A 12 27.06 15.16 1.53
CA LEU A 12 27.02 13.70 1.46
C LEU A 12 26.49 13.09 2.77
N LEU A 13 27.00 13.55 3.90
CA LEU A 13 26.56 13.07 5.21
C LEU A 13 25.08 13.30 5.43
N THR A 14 24.56 14.47 5.08
CA THR A 14 23.14 14.79 5.20
C THR A 14 22.28 13.87 4.32
N LEU A 15 22.70 13.61 3.08
CA LEU A 15 22.00 12.70 2.18
C LEU A 15 21.98 11.27 2.72
N VAL A 16 23.11 10.79 3.25
CA VAL A 16 23.19 9.44 3.83
C VAL A 16 22.30 9.32 5.07
N ILE A 17 22.33 10.30 5.97
CA ILE A 17 21.49 10.30 7.17
C ILE A 17 20.01 10.36 6.79
N SER A 18 19.63 11.20 5.84
CA SER A 18 18.26 11.27 5.32
C SER A 18 17.81 9.93 4.75
N TRP A 19 18.64 9.32 3.90
CA TRP A 19 18.34 8.03 3.31
C TRP A 19 18.15 6.94 4.38
N LEU A 20 19.07 6.85 5.35
CA LEU A 20 18.97 5.89 6.46
C LEU A 20 17.69 6.14 7.29
N ALA A 21 17.36 7.39 7.61
CA ALA A 21 16.19 7.71 8.40
C ALA A 21 14.89 7.33 7.69
N PHE A 22 14.76 7.65 6.40
CA PHE A 22 13.52 7.38 5.65
C PHE A 22 13.38 5.93 5.20
N ILE A 23 14.45 5.29 4.79
CA ILE A 23 14.38 3.91 4.29
C ILE A 23 14.47 2.89 5.43
N VAL A 24 15.54 2.96 6.22
CA VAL A 24 15.75 1.98 7.30
C VAL A 24 14.78 2.24 8.46
N GLY A 25 14.54 3.51 8.82
CA GLY A 25 13.59 3.87 9.86
C GLY A 25 12.17 3.46 9.50
N GLY A 26 11.74 3.75 8.27
CA GLY A 26 10.43 3.34 7.76
C GLY A 26 10.27 1.82 7.75
N ARG A 27 11.26 1.09 7.22
CA ARG A 27 11.25 -0.37 7.21
C ARG A 27 11.16 -0.97 8.61
N ASN A 28 11.92 -0.43 9.57
CA ASN A 28 11.89 -0.92 10.95
C ASN A 28 10.56 -0.66 11.66
N GLN A 29 9.84 0.42 11.30
CA GLN A 29 8.51 0.71 11.85
C GLN A 29 7.45 -0.27 11.36
N PHE A 30 7.51 -0.68 10.09
CA PHE A 30 6.54 -1.63 9.54
C PHE A 30 6.88 -3.08 9.89
N GLY A 31 8.15 -3.40 10.16
CA GLY A 31 8.61 -4.76 10.41
C GLY A 31 8.33 -5.70 9.23
N ASP A 32 8.32 -6.99 9.51
CA ASP A 32 7.91 -8.02 8.56
C ASP A 32 6.41 -8.26 8.72
N LEU A 33 5.61 -7.52 7.94
CA LEU A 33 4.16 -7.67 7.94
C LEU A 33 3.78 -8.99 7.26
N GLU A 34 3.07 -9.85 7.99
CA GLU A 34 2.51 -11.09 7.48
C GLU A 34 0.98 -11.01 7.35
N PRO A 35 0.36 -11.85 6.49
CA PRO A 35 -1.09 -12.01 6.48
C PRO A 35 -1.60 -12.39 7.86
N THR A 36 -2.73 -11.83 8.27
CA THR A 36 -3.33 -12.06 9.57
C THR A 36 -4.79 -12.48 9.43
N SER A 37 -5.36 -13.06 10.47
CA SER A 37 -6.78 -13.37 10.55
C SER A 37 -7.53 -12.24 11.28
N GLU A 38 -8.81 -12.07 10.94
CA GLU A 38 -9.73 -11.21 11.70
C GLU A 38 -9.93 -11.73 13.12
N PHE A 39 -9.85 -13.04 13.30
CA PHE A 39 -9.97 -13.70 14.59
C PHE A 39 -8.60 -14.20 15.04
N LEU A 40 -8.12 -13.68 16.15
CA LEU A 40 -6.93 -14.17 16.85
C LEU A 40 -7.35 -14.91 18.10
N GLU A 41 -6.63 -15.98 18.44
CA GLU A 41 -6.77 -16.64 19.73
C GLU A 41 -6.31 -15.71 20.87
N GLU A 42 -6.71 -16.01 22.11
CA GLU A 42 -6.38 -15.21 23.29
C GLU A 42 -4.85 -15.05 23.50
N ASN A 43 -4.07 -16.01 23.02
CA ASN A 43 -2.60 -15.98 23.02
C ASN A 43 -1.99 -15.17 21.85
N GLY A 44 -2.82 -14.59 20.95
CA GLY A 44 -2.40 -13.86 19.77
C GLY A 44 -2.03 -14.74 18.57
N SER A 45 -2.20 -16.07 18.64
CA SER A 45 -1.97 -16.96 17.51
C SER A 45 -3.14 -16.96 16.52
N ILE A 46 -2.84 -17.35 15.28
CA ILE A 46 -3.86 -17.49 14.24
C ILE A 46 -4.45 -18.91 14.34
N PRO A 47 -5.79 -19.04 14.46
CA PRO A 47 -6.44 -20.34 14.50
C PRO A 47 -6.12 -21.17 13.25
N MET A 48 -5.94 -22.48 13.43
CA MET A 48 -5.68 -23.40 12.32
C MET A 48 -6.89 -23.41 11.36
N GLY A 49 -6.62 -23.11 10.06
CA GLY A 49 -7.64 -23.03 9.03
C GLY A 49 -8.38 -21.69 8.97
N ALA A 50 -7.95 -20.68 9.71
CA ALA A 50 -8.52 -19.33 9.62
C ALA A 50 -8.25 -18.71 8.23
N ASP A 51 -9.21 -17.94 7.73
CA ASP A 51 -9.02 -17.12 6.55
C ASP A 51 -7.99 -16.01 6.83
N LEU A 52 -6.90 -16.02 6.07
CA LEU A 52 -5.86 -15.01 6.17
C LEU A 52 -6.14 -13.82 5.24
N PHE A 53 -5.81 -12.64 5.69
CA PHE A 53 -5.88 -11.40 4.91
C PHE A 53 -4.54 -10.64 4.98
N PRO A 54 -4.04 -10.07 3.87
CA PRO A 54 -4.60 -10.22 2.52
C PRO A 54 -4.40 -11.62 1.94
N LYS A 55 -5.29 -12.01 1.02
CA LYS A 55 -5.16 -13.28 0.28
C LYS A 55 -4.20 -13.09 -0.90
N ALA A 56 -3.45 -14.14 -1.22
CA ALA A 56 -2.65 -14.15 -2.45
C ALA A 56 -3.55 -13.98 -3.68
N MET A 57 -3.13 -13.10 -4.60
CA MET A 57 -3.88 -12.91 -5.85
C MET A 57 -3.78 -14.16 -6.73
N PRO A 58 -4.90 -14.67 -7.25
CA PRO A 58 -4.87 -15.74 -8.24
C PRO A 58 -4.20 -15.24 -9.54
N GLY A 59 -3.59 -16.17 -10.31
CA GLY A 59 -2.83 -15.80 -11.51
C GLY A 59 -3.58 -14.95 -12.52
N ILE A 60 -4.90 -15.16 -12.67
CA ILE A 60 -5.74 -14.34 -13.54
C ILE A 60 -5.84 -12.89 -13.03
N ALA A 61 -5.87 -12.66 -11.72
CA ALA A 61 -5.88 -11.32 -11.16
C ALA A 61 -4.52 -10.63 -11.32
N THR A 62 -3.42 -11.38 -11.24
CA THR A 62 -2.07 -10.87 -11.53
C THR A 62 -1.96 -10.41 -12.97
N GLN A 63 -2.42 -11.22 -13.94
CA GLN A 63 -2.47 -10.84 -15.36
C GLN A 63 -3.36 -9.60 -15.57
N GLY A 64 -4.51 -9.54 -14.92
CA GLY A 64 -5.40 -8.38 -14.98
C GLY A 64 -4.74 -7.11 -14.44
N SER A 65 -3.93 -7.22 -13.38
CA SER A 65 -3.15 -6.10 -12.83
C SER A 65 -2.11 -5.58 -13.84
N GLU A 66 -1.41 -6.48 -14.53
CA GLU A 66 -0.46 -6.11 -15.58
C GLU A 66 -1.14 -5.37 -16.74
N GLU A 67 -2.27 -5.90 -17.23
CA GLU A 67 -3.05 -5.25 -18.30
C GLU A 67 -3.62 -3.90 -17.85
N TYR A 68 -4.08 -3.77 -16.61
CA TYR A 68 -4.54 -2.51 -16.02
C TYR A 68 -3.45 -1.42 -16.06
N ILE A 69 -2.20 -1.81 -15.74
CA ILE A 69 -1.05 -0.89 -15.82
C ILE A 69 -0.73 -0.55 -17.27
N LYS A 70 -0.64 -1.55 -18.17
CA LYS A 70 -0.33 -1.35 -19.60
C LYS A 70 -1.34 -0.46 -20.31
N LEU A 71 -2.62 -0.61 -19.99
CA LEU A 71 -3.69 0.22 -20.56
C LEU A 71 -3.76 1.63 -19.95
N GLY A 72 -2.93 1.94 -18.95
CA GLY A 72 -2.86 3.25 -18.34
C GLY A 72 -4.03 3.60 -17.41
N CYS A 73 -4.85 2.64 -17.02
CA CYS A 73 -6.00 2.86 -16.13
C CYS A 73 -5.59 3.47 -14.78
N ILE A 74 -4.39 3.12 -14.32
CA ILE A 74 -3.78 3.66 -13.09
C ILE A 74 -3.60 5.19 -13.14
N SER A 75 -3.59 5.80 -14.33
CA SER A 75 -3.46 7.25 -14.46
C SER A 75 -4.69 8.00 -13.99
N CYS A 76 -5.88 7.40 -14.09
CA CYS A 76 -7.17 8.03 -13.78
C CYS A 76 -7.89 7.40 -12.57
N HIS A 77 -7.53 6.17 -12.22
CA HIS A 77 -8.16 5.42 -11.14
C HIS A 77 -7.16 5.02 -10.07
N THR A 78 -7.58 5.10 -8.82
CA THR A 78 -6.83 4.60 -7.66
C THR A 78 -7.42 3.27 -7.21
N GLN A 79 -6.62 2.48 -6.48
CA GLN A 79 -7.09 1.29 -5.75
C GLN A 79 -6.68 1.43 -4.27
N GLN A 80 -7.15 2.50 -3.66
CA GLN A 80 -6.87 2.84 -2.26
C GLN A 80 -8.07 3.56 -1.66
N VAL A 81 -8.65 3.00 -0.62
CA VAL A 81 -9.65 3.69 0.20
C VAL A 81 -8.93 4.70 1.10
N ARG A 82 -9.22 5.97 0.94
CA ARG A 82 -8.57 7.06 1.68
C ARG A 82 -9.06 7.16 3.11
N LEU A 83 -8.24 7.78 3.95
CA LEU A 83 -8.63 8.17 5.31
C LEU A 83 -9.84 9.11 5.27
N THR A 84 -10.72 9.00 6.26
CA THR A 84 -11.93 9.82 6.38
C THR A 84 -11.63 11.31 6.49
N GLU A 85 -10.46 11.67 7.04
CA GLU A 85 -10.00 13.05 7.15
C GLU A 85 -9.58 13.66 5.79
N THR A 86 -9.26 12.82 4.80
CA THR A 86 -8.74 13.25 3.49
C THR A 86 -9.66 12.93 2.32
N GLY A 87 -10.77 12.25 2.55
CA GLY A 87 -11.70 11.86 1.50
C GLY A 87 -13.02 11.33 2.05
N PHE A 88 -13.97 11.12 1.15
CA PHE A 88 -15.31 10.60 1.44
C PHE A 88 -15.48 9.17 0.92
N ASP A 89 -14.41 8.37 0.91
CA ASP A 89 -14.41 7.07 0.25
C ASP A 89 -15.25 6.05 1.02
N VAL A 90 -15.21 6.10 2.35
CA VAL A 90 -16.01 5.24 3.23
C VAL A 90 -17.49 5.61 3.15
N GLU A 91 -17.84 6.92 3.14
CA GLU A 91 -19.21 7.40 2.99
C GLU A 91 -19.79 7.09 1.60
N ARG A 92 -18.93 6.97 0.58
CA ARG A 92 -19.32 6.53 -0.78
C ARG A 92 -19.38 5.02 -0.92
N GLU A 93 -19.19 4.29 0.16
CA GLU A 93 -19.17 2.83 0.19
C GLU A 93 -18.09 2.20 -0.70
N TRP A 94 -16.99 2.93 -0.94
CA TRP A 94 -15.85 2.41 -1.70
C TRP A 94 -14.99 1.43 -0.90
N GLY A 95 -15.20 1.37 0.40
CA GLY A 95 -14.63 0.41 1.34
C GLY A 95 -15.20 0.62 2.74
N LYS A 96 -15.18 -0.43 3.54
CA LYS A 96 -15.68 -0.38 4.92
C LYS A 96 -14.74 0.36 5.88
N ARG A 97 -13.48 0.46 5.52
CA ARG A 97 -12.42 1.14 6.27
C ARG A 97 -11.37 1.69 5.31
N PRO A 98 -10.54 2.65 5.74
CA PRO A 98 -9.36 3.07 4.99
C PRO A 98 -8.37 1.92 4.75
N SER A 99 -7.67 1.98 3.62
CA SER A 99 -6.61 1.04 3.31
C SER A 99 -5.39 1.27 4.21
N VAL A 100 -4.74 0.19 4.62
CA VAL A 100 -3.51 0.18 5.42
C VAL A 100 -2.40 -0.59 4.70
N ALA A 101 -1.15 -0.39 5.10
CA ALA A 101 0.00 -1.02 4.46
C ALA A 101 -0.13 -2.55 4.37
N ARG A 102 -0.72 -3.18 5.38
CA ARG A 102 -0.95 -4.65 5.40
C ARG A 102 -1.80 -5.14 4.23
N ASP A 103 -2.72 -4.33 3.71
CA ASP A 103 -3.61 -4.73 2.60
C ASP A 103 -2.83 -5.04 1.30
N TYR A 104 -1.61 -4.53 1.19
CA TYR A 104 -0.79 -4.58 -0.02
C TYR A 104 0.45 -5.47 0.06
N ILE A 105 0.72 -6.12 1.20
CA ILE A 105 1.98 -6.86 1.44
C ILE A 105 2.22 -8.05 0.47
N LEU A 106 1.17 -8.57 -0.15
CA LEU A 106 1.26 -9.64 -1.15
C LEU A 106 1.16 -9.13 -2.60
N GLN A 107 1.19 -7.80 -2.79
CA GLN A 107 1.15 -7.19 -4.12
C GLN A 107 2.56 -6.77 -4.54
N GLU A 108 2.98 -7.19 -5.73
CA GLU A 108 4.25 -6.76 -6.32
C GLU A 108 4.21 -5.28 -6.69
N ASN A 109 3.09 -4.84 -7.27
CA ASN A 109 2.84 -3.45 -7.63
C ASN A 109 1.59 -2.93 -6.92
N ILE A 110 1.76 -1.90 -6.09
CA ILE A 110 0.64 -1.27 -5.41
C ILE A 110 0.03 -0.24 -6.35
N LEU A 111 -1.25 -0.43 -6.69
CA LEU A 111 -1.96 0.39 -7.68
C LEU A 111 -2.61 1.61 -7.02
N LEU A 112 -1.80 2.48 -6.42
CA LEU A 112 -2.29 3.70 -5.74
C LEU A 112 -2.87 4.73 -6.70
N GLY A 113 -2.46 4.66 -7.98
CA GLY A 113 -2.87 5.63 -9.00
C GLY A 113 -2.18 6.99 -8.89
N ASN A 114 -2.20 7.75 -9.99
CA ASN A 114 -1.63 9.09 -10.04
C ASN A 114 -2.67 10.17 -9.72
N THR A 115 -3.88 9.99 -10.20
CA THR A 115 -4.98 10.93 -10.05
C THR A 115 -6.28 10.18 -9.77
N ARG A 116 -7.33 10.92 -9.44
CA ARG A 116 -8.70 10.42 -9.26
C ARG A 116 -9.66 11.17 -10.17
N ILE A 117 -9.49 11.04 -11.47
CA ILE A 117 -10.45 11.54 -12.46
C ILE A 117 -11.71 10.66 -12.41
N GLY A 118 -11.53 9.34 -12.26
CA GLY A 118 -12.61 8.38 -12.03
C GLY A 118 -12.71 7.93 -10.57
N PRO A 119 -13.69 7.08 -10.24
CA PRO A 119 -13.85 6.52 -8.90
C PRO A 119 -12.69 5.60 -8.51
N ASP A 120 -12.52 5.40 -7.21
CA ASP A 120 -11.62 4.37 -6.69
C ASP A 120 -12.14 2.97 -7.00
N LEU A 121 -11.23 2.05 -7.37
CA LEU A 121 -11.56 0.70 -7.82
C LEU A 121 -11.16 -0.40 -6.82
N ALA A 122 -10.68 -0.06 -5.62
CA ALA A 122 -10.18 -1.04 -4.64
C ALA A 122 -11.18 -2.19 -4.35
N ASN A 123 -12.47 -1.88 -4.24
CA ASN A 123 -13.53 -2.84 -3.91
C ASN A 123 -14.62 -2.90 -4.98
N VAL A 124 -14.29 -2.54 -6.21
CA VAL A 124 -15.27 -2.40 -7.29
C VAL A 124 -16.06 -3.70 -7.55
N GLY A 125 -15.42 -4.85 -7.44
CA GLY A 125 -16.08 -6.15 -7.63
C GLY A 125 -17.16 -6.48 -6.58
N LEU A 126 -17.10 -5.86 -5.39
CA LEU A 126 -18.10 -6.05 -4.33
C LEU A 126 -19.27 -5.06 -4.41
N ARG A 127 -19.06 -3.93 -5.08
CA ARG A 127 -20.08 -2.87 -5.18
C ARG A 127 -21.21 -3.19 -6.18
N GLY A 128 -21.00 -4.18 -7.05
CA GLY A 128 -21.88 -4.45 -8.15
C GLY A 128 -21.86 -3.32 -9.20
N PHE A 129 -22.03 -3.67 -10.45
CA PHE A 129 -22.32 -2.69 -11.50
C PHE A 129 -23.84 -2.65 -11.64
N SER A 130 -24.47 -1.78 -10.85
CA SER A 130 -25.90 -1.44 -11.00
C SER A 130 -26.08 -0.36 -12.07
#